data_eb9dd19c6e2c0d6cf7de9b4880fd83d7
#
_entry.id   eb9dd19c6e2c0d6cf7de9b4880fd83d7
#
_cell.length_a   1.000
_cell.length_b   1.000
_cell.length_c   1.000
_cell.angle_alpha   90.00
_cell.angle_beta   90.00
_cell.angle_gamma   90.00
#
_symmetry.space_group_name_H-M   'P 1'
#
loop_
_entity.id
_entity.type
_entity.pdbx_description
1 polymer ?
#
loop_
_entity_poly.entity_id
_entity_poly.type
_entity_poly.pdbx_seq_one_letter_code
_entity_poly.pdbx_strand_id
1 'polypeptide(L)'
;MQDSLKLLRRHWEELSRRCVFPEQRSQAVFQLLLQAYAEPQRHYHTLQHIAECLALYSQIQHLLDDAPSLALALWFHDAVYDPQAPDNEERSAALMMQACAGLLSDAQLRKVSAWIAATKLHLCADESDLQYLL
;
A
#
# COMPACT_ATOMS: atom_id res chain seq x y z
N MET A 1 -16.18 12.13 -2.54
CA MET A 1 -15.08 11.87 -3.46
C MET A 1 -13.89 12.82 -3.23
N GLN A 2 -14.11 14.12 -3.27
CA GLN A 2 -13.03 15.09 -3.06
C GLN A 2 -12.45 15.03 -1.64
N ASP A 3 -13.29 14.78 -0.65
CA ASP A 3 -12.82 14.68 0.74
C ASP A 3 -11.94 13.45 0.94
N SER A 4 -12.29 12.34 0.30
CA SER A 4 -11.48 11.12 0.35
C SER A 4 -10.14 11.34 -0.34
N LEU A 5 -10.13 12.06 -1.45
CA LEU A 5 -8.90 12.35 -2.18
C LEU A 5 -7.95 13.22 -1.35
N LYS A 6 -8.50 14.23 -0.66
CA LYS A 6 -7.69 15.08 0.21
C LYS A 6 -7.09 14.28 1.36
N LEU A 7 -7.87 13.39 1.94
CA LEU A 7 -7.41 12.53 3.03
C LEU A 7 -6.30 11.59 2.55
N LEU A 8 -6.50 10.97 1.39
CA LEU A 8 -5.49 10.09 0.80
C LEU A 8 -4.20 10.83 0.52
N ARG A 9 -4.29 12.03 -0.04
CA ARG A 9 -3.11 12.86 -0.33
C ARG A 9 -2.35 13.17 0.96
N ARG A 10 -3.06 13.52 2.02
CA ARG A 10 -2.44 13.82 3.31
C ARG A 10 -1.70 12.60 3.87
N HIS A 11 -2.34 11.44 3.82
CA HIS A 11 -1.71 10.19 4.26
C HIS A 11 -0.46 9.87 3.46
N TRP A 12 -0.54 10.05 2.14
CA TRP A 12 0.61 9.75 1.27
C TRP A 12 1.76 10.73 1.53
N GLU A 13 1.46 12.00 1.68
CA GLU A 13 2.49 13.00 1.95
C GLU A 13 3.19 12.74 3.28
N GLU A 14 2.43 12.36 4.30
CA GLU A 14 3.01 12.02 5.60
C GLU A 14 3.92 10.80 5.50
N LEU A 15 3.47 9.76 4.81
CA LEU A 15 4.27 8.55 4.59
C LEU A 15 5.54 8.88 3.82
N SER A 16 5.42 9.69 2.77
CA SER A 16 6.57 10.10 1.96
C SER A 16 7.61 10.85 2.78
N ARG A 17 7.17 11.71 3.69
CA ARG A 17 8.09 12.42 4.58
C ARG A 17 8.81 11.46 5.51
N ARG A 18 8.10 10.49 6.07
CA ARG A 18 8.72 9.50 6.96
C ARG A 18 9.72 8.62 6.23
N CYS A 19 9.45 8.30 4.97
CA CYS A 19 10.33 7.49 4.13
C CYS A 19 11.41 8.33 3.43
N VAL A 20 11.33 9.65 3.53
CA VAL A 20 12.25 10.61 2.88
C VAL A 20 12.28 10.41 1.36
N PHE A 21 11.11 10.25 0.76
CA PHE A 21 11.02 10.14 -0.69
C PHE A 21 11.26 11.49 -1.36
N PRO A 22 12.02 11.55 -2.46
CA PRO A 22 12.09 12.76 -3.28
C PRO A 22 10.70 13.15 -3.77
N GLU A 23 10.38 14.44 -3.72
CA GLU A 23 9.03 14.92 -4.02
C GLU A 23 8.53 14.46 -5.40
N GLN A 24 9.39 14.56 -6.41
CA GLN A 24 9.04 14.18 -7.77
C GLN A 24 8.66 12.70 -7.87
N ARG A 25 9.45 11.83 -7.24
CA ARG A 25 9.16 10.40 -7.22
C ARG A 25 7.93 10.11 -6.37
N SER A 26 7.77 10.80 -5.25
CA SER A 26 6.60 10.65 -4.38
C SER A 26 5.31 10.95 -5.15
N GLN A 27 5.27 12.04 -5.90
CA GLN A 27 4.09 12.40 -6.68
C GLN A 27 3.82 11.40 -7.80
N ALA A 28 4.87 10.91 -8.46
CA ALA A 28 4.71 9.93 -9.52
C ALA A 28 4.10 8.64 -9.01
N VAL A 29 4.55 8.15 -7.85
CA VAL A 29 4.00 6.93 -7.24
C VAL A 29 2.55 7.17 -6.82
N PHE A 30 2.24 8.32 -6.23
CA PHE A 30 0.88 8.64 -5.83
C PHE A 30 -0.08 8.64 -7.03
N GLN A 31 0.33 9.25 -8.15
CA GLN A 31 -0.49 9.25 -9.35
C GLN A 31 -0.70 7.84 -9.91
N LEU A 32 0.34 7.02 -9.88
CA LEU A 32 0.23 5.63 -10.30
C LEU A 32 -0.82 4.89 -9.47
N LEU A 33 -0.80 5.09 -8.15
CA LEU A 33 -1.75 4.45 -7.25
C LEU A 33 -3.18 4.95 -7.49
N LEU A 34 -3.36 6.25 -7.68
CA LEU A 34 -4.69 6.79 -7.97
C LEU A 34 -5.26 6.19 -9.25
N GLN A 35 -4.43 6.07 -10.28
CA GLN A 35 -4.87 5.47 -11.54
C GLN A 35 -5.21 4.00 -11.38
N ALA A 36 -4.41 3.27 -10.62
CA ALA A 36 -4.65 1.84 -10.39
C ALA A 36 -5.99 1.60 -9.73
N TYR A 37 -6.32 2.39 -8.70
CA TYR A 37 -7.56 2.21 -7.96
C TYR A 37 -8.78 2.84 -8.63
N ALA A 38 -8.59 3.59 -9.71
CA ALA A 38 -9.70 4.20 -10.46
C ALA A 38 -10.22 3.33 -11.61
N GLU A 39 -9.69 2.13 -11.79
CA GLU A 39 -10.11 1.25 -12.89
C GLU A 39 -11.58 0.86 -12.76
N PRO A 40 -12.35 0.84 -13.88
CA PRO A 40 -13.81 0.65 -13.84
C PRO A 40 -14.28 -0.68 -13.27
N GLN A 41 -13.47 -1.74 -13.36
CA GLN A 41 -13.87 -3.06 -12.88
C GLN A 41 -13.82 -3.21 -11.36
N ARG A 42 -13.43 -2.17 -10.64
CA ARG A 42 -13.28 -2.23 -9.18
C ARG A 42 -14.59 -1.90 -8.51
N HIS A 43 -15.13 -2.83 -7.72
CA HIS A 43 -16.34 -2.63 -6.94
C HIS A 43 -16.02 -2.37 -5.47
N TYR A 44 -15.13 -3.16 -4.88
CA TYR A 44 -14.76 -3.06 -3.47
C TYR A 44 -13.34 -2.58 -3.25
N HIS A 45 -12.45 -2.83 -4.22
CA HIS A 45 -11.03 -2.51 -4.12
C HIS A 45 -10.78 -1.13 -4.70
N THR A 46 -11.34 -0.11 -4.04
CA THR A 46 -11.38 1.27 -4.54
C THR A 46 -10.56 2.19 -3.65
N LEU A 47 -10.44 3.45 -4.08
CA LEU A 47 -9.79 4.50 -3.27
C LEU A 47 -10.49 4.67 -1.93
N GLN A 48 -11.82 4.50 -1.90
CA GLN A 48 -12.54 4.60 -0.64
C GLN A 48 -12.14 3.50 0.33
N HIS A 49 -11.97 2.29 -0.17
CA HIS A 49 -11.50 1.17 0.66
C HIS A 49 -10.11 1.46 1.23
N ILE A 50 -9.21 2.00 0.40
CA ILE A 50 -7.88 2.39 0.88
C ILE A 50 -7.97 3.48 1.93
N ALA A 51 -8.85 4.46 1.74
CA ALA A 51 -9.04 5.52 2.73
C ALA A 51 -9.51 4.96 4.07
N GLU A 52 -10.43 3.98 4.03
CA GLU A 52 -10.90 3.31 5.24
C GLU A 52 -9.77 2.54 5.94
N CYS A 53 -8.95 1.83 5.17
CA CYS A 53 -7.80 1.11 5.71
C CYS A 53 -6.80 2.06 6.37
N LEU A 54 -6.55 3.21 5.75
CA LEU A 54 -5.62 4.19 6.30
C LEU A 54 -6.16 4.86 7.55
N ALA A 55 -7.49 5.04 7.63
CA ALA A 55 -8.11 5.56 8.85
C ALA A 55 -7.87 4.60 10.03
N LEU A 56 -8.04 3.30 9.80
CA LEU A 56 -7.73 2.29 10.82
C LEU A 56 -6.24 2.25 11.15
N TYR A 57 -5.39 2.36 10.13
CA TYR A 57 -3.94 2.42 10.32
C TYR A 57 -3.56 3.58 11.24
N SER A 58 -4.19 4.75 11.06
CA SER A 58 -3.90 5.91 11.90
C SER A 58 -4.16 5.65 13.38
N GLN A 59 -5.12 4.79 13.69
CA GLN A 59 -5.47 4.47 15.06
C GLN A 59 -4.47 3.51 15.70
N ILE A 60 -3.80 2.66 14.92
CA ILE A 60 -2.94 1.62 15.45
C ILE A 60 -1.45 1.83 15.14
N GLN A 61 -1.10 2.88 14.40
CA GLN A 61 0.29 3.04 13.96
C GLN A 61 1.29 3.09 15.12
N HIS A 62 0.85 3.58 16.28
CA HIS A 62 1.71 3.66 17.46
C HIS A 62 2.04 2.28 18.05
N LEU A 63 1.33 1.24 17.65
CA LEU A 63 1.56 -0.14 18.09
C LEU A 63 2.51 -0.89 17.16
N LEU A 64 2.88 -0.30 16.03
CA LEU A 64 3.62 -0.99 14.98
C LEU A 64 5.11 -0.77 15.12
N ASP A 65 5.88 -1.83 14.89
CA ASP A 65 7.35 -1.77 14.89
C ASP A 65 7.87 -1.08 13.63
N ASP A 66 7.21 -1.31 12.50
CA ASP A 66 7.61 -0.73 11.20
C ASP A 66 6.36 -0.20 10.50
N ALA A 67 5.82 0.89 11.02
CA ALA A 67 4.60 1.49 10.50
C ALA A 67 4.72 1.91 9.04
N PRO A 68 5.82 2.54 8.58
CA PRO A 68 5.91 2.92 7.17
C PRO A 68 5.83 1.74 6.21
N SER A 69 6.44 0.60 6.55
CA SER A 69 6.37 -0.59 5.69
C SER A 69 4.95 -1.13 5.62
N LEU A 70 4.23 -1.13 6.75
CA LEU A 70 2.83 -1.57 6.74
C LEU A 70 1.97 -0.63 5.91
N ALA A 71 2.18 0.69 6.02
CA ALA A 71 1.44 1.66 5.23
C ALA A 71 1.68 1.45 3.73
N LEU A 72 2.93 1.19 3.33
CA LEU A 72 3.25 0.91 1.93
C LEU A 72 2.53 -0.36 1.45
N ALA A 73 2.52 -1.40 2.28
CA ALA A 73 1.81 -2.63 1.94
C ALA A 73 0.32 -2.37 1.77
N LEU A 74 -0.28 -1.56 2.65
CA LEU A 74 -1.69 -1.17 2.52
C LEU A 74 -1.97 -0.46 1.20
N TRP A 75 -1.13 0.51 0.85
CA TRP A 75 -1.31 1.27 -0.38
C TRP A 75 -1.25 0.38 -1.62
N PHE A 76 -0.39 -0.63 -1.62
CA PHE A 76 -0.12 -1.42 -2.83
C PHE A 76 -0.84 -2.77 -2.87
N HIS A 77 -1.39 -3.26 -1.76
CA HIS A 77 -1.84 -4.66 -1.70
C HIS A 77 -2.94 -5.01 -2.70
N ASP A 78 -3.78 -4.04 -3.07
CA ASP A 78 -4.84 -4.22 -4.07
C ASP A 78 -4.58 -3.40 -5.34
N ALA A 79 -3.37 -2.91 -5.56
CA ALA A 79 -3.09 -2.04 -6.69
C ALA A 79 -3.32 -2.71 -8.04
N VAL A 80 -3.04 -4.00 -8.13
CA VAL A 80 -3.41 -4.80 -9.29
C VAL A 80 -4.60 -5.66 -8.91
N TYR A 81 -5.70 -5.50 -9.64
CA TYR A 81 -6.90 -6.28 -9.38
C TYR A 81 -7.57 -6.69 -10.69
N ASP A 82 -7.55 -7.98 -10.96
CA ASP A 82 -8.26 -8.62 -12.07
C ASP A 82 -9.09 -9.74 -11.45
N PRO A 83 -10.44 -9.63 -11.46
CA PRO A 83 -11.29 -10.62 -10.79
C PRO A 83 -11.11 -12.04 -11.31
N GLN A 84 -10.56 -12.21 -12.51
CA GLN A 84 -10.39 -13.52 -13.13
C GLN A 84 -8.97 -14.07 -12.98
N ALA A 85 -8.04 -13.28 -12.47
CA ALA A 85 -6.65 -13.70 -12.35
C ALA A 85 -6.37 -14.25 -10.94
N PRO A 86 -5.52 -15.30 -10.81
CA PRO A 86 -5.19 -15.87 -9.51
C PRO A 86 -3.99 -15.20 -8.84
N ASP A 87 -3.29 -14.28 -9.51
CA ASP A 87 -2.01 -13.75 -9.07
C ASP A 87 -2.02 -12.25 -8.78
N ASN A 88 -3.17 -11.71 -8.36
CA ASN A 88 -3.30 -10.28 -8.10
C ASN A 88 -2.32 -9.79 -7.04
N GLU A 89 -2.14 -10.55 -5.95
CA GLU A 89 -1.26 -10.17 -4.86
C GLU A 89 0.20 -10.16 -5.29
N GLU A 90 0.62 -11.16 -6.04
CA GLU A 90 1.99 -11.22 -6.57
C GLU A 90 2.25 -10.07 -7.54
N ARG A 91 1.27 -9.73 -8.37
CA ARG A 91 1.38 -8.63 -9.34
C ARG A 91 1.37 -7.28 -8.64
N SER A 92 0.60 -7.15 -7.56
CA SER A 92 0.61 -5.93 -6.74
C SER A 92 1.97 -5.75 -6.07
N ALA A 93 2.55 -6.83 -5.56
CA ALA A 93 3.90 -6.78 -4.97
C ALA A 93 4.94 -6.40 -6.03
N ALA A 94 4.84 -6.94 -7.23
CA ALA A 94 5.76 -6.61 -8.32
C ALA A 94 5.65 -5.14 -8.70
N LEU A 95 4.42 -4.62 -8.75
CA LEU A 95 4.21 -3.19 -9.03
C LEU A 95 4.86 -2.32 -7.97
N MET A 96 4.71 -2.68 -6.70
CA MET A 96 5.34 -1.95 -5.59
C MET A 96 6.85 -1.94 -5.74
N MET A 97 7.46 -3.09 -6.04
CA MET A 97 8.90 -3.17 -6.20
C MET A 97 9.39 -2.31 -7.35
N GLN A 98 8.65 -2.27 -8.46
CA GLN A 98 9.00 -1.45 -9.60
C GLN A 98 8.84 0.05 -9.29
N ALA A 99 7.72 0.42 -8.67
CA ALA A 99 7.42 1.82 -8.38
C ALA A 99 8.37 2.40 -7.33
N CYS A 100 8.77 1.59 -6.36
CA CYS A 100 9.60 2.03 -5.24
C CYS A 100 11.09 1.70 -5.42
N ALA A 101 11.48 1.22 -6.60
CA ALA A 101 12.89 0.92 -6.89
C ALA A 101 13.73 2.19 -6.67
N GLY A 102 14.80 2.06 -5.90
CA GLY A 102 15.67 3.19 -5.57
C GLY A 102 15.14 4.11 -4.47
N LEU A 103 13.89 3.91 -4.01
CA LEU A 103 13.32 4.68 -2.92
C LEU A 103 13.44 3.98 -1.57
N LEU A 104 13.48 2.67 -1.57
CA LEU A 104 13.55 1.84 -0.37
C LEU A 104 14.79 0.96 -0.42
N SER A 105 15.28 0.57 0.74
CA SER A 105 16.36 -0.42 0.81
C SER A 105 15.85 -1.77 0.28
N ASP A 106 16.80 -2.63 -0.12
CA ASP A 106 16.44 -3.97 -0.58
C ASP A 106 15.70 -4.75 0.51
N ALA A 107 16.09 -4.57 1.76
CA ALA A 107 15.44 -5.25 2.88
C ALA A 107 13.98 -4.79 3.01
N GLN A 108 13.73 -3.49 2.87
CA GLN A 108 12.36 -2.96 2.94
C GLN A 108 11.52 -3.42 1.75
N LEU A 109 12.11 -3.41 0.55
CA LEU A 109 11.39 -3.90 -0.64
C LEU A 109 10.96 -5.35 -0.45
N ARG A 110 11.85 -6.20 0.06
CA ARG A 110 11.51 -7.60 0.31
C ARG A 110 10.45 -7.76 1.38
N LYS A 111 10.54 -6.98 2.46
CA LYS A 111 9.56 -7.03 3.55
C LYS A 111 8.17 -6.63 3.07
N VAL A 112 8.06 -5.49 2.40
CA VAL A 112 6.77 -5.00 1.90
C VAL A 112 6.20 -5.97 0.86
N SER A 113 7.03 -6.46 -0.04
CA SER A 113 6.62 -7.44 -1.05
C SER A 113 6.06 -8.71 -0.40
N ALA A 114 6.75 -9.23 0.62
CA ALA A 114 6.30 -10.42 1.32
C ALA A 114 4.96 -10.19 2.03
N TRP A 115 4.78 -9.01 2.64
CA TRP A 115 3.52 -8.68 3.31
C TRP A 115 2.37 -8.58 2.33
N ILE A 116 2.59 -7.97 1.15
CA ILE A 116 1.56 -7.89 0.12
C ILE A 116 1.18 -9.30 -0.35
N ALA A 117 2.17 -10.14 -0.63
CA ALA A 117 1.91 -11.52 -1.07
C ALA A 117 1.15 -12.33 -0.01
N ALA A 118 1.42 -12.07 1.26
CA ALA A 118 0.76 -12.78 2.36
C ALA A 118 -0.74 -12.50 2.42
N THR A 119 -1.21 -11.37 1.88
CA THR A 119 -2.64 -11.06 1.90
C THR A 119 -3.47 -12.06 1.10
N LYS A 120 -2.87 -12.73 0.12
CA LYS A 120 -3.56 -13.75 -0.69
C LYS A 120 -4.10 -14.89 0.15
N LEU A 121 -3.32 -15.34 1.12
CA LEU A 121 -3.69 -16.49 1.95
C LEU A 121 -4.07 -16.09 3.36
N HIS A 122 -4.05 -14.79 3.67
CA HIS A 122 -4.30 -14.26 5.01
C HIS A 122 -3.40 -14.92 6.06
N LEU A 123 -2.15 -15.22 5.67
CA LEU A 123 -1.19 -15.85 6.56
C LEU A 123 -0.51 -14.80 7.43
N CYS A 124 -0.56 -15.01 8.73
CA CYS A 124 0.18 -14.20 9.68
C CYS A 124 1.36 -15.04 10.17
N ALA A 125 2.55 -14.80 9.60
CA ALA A 125 3.77 -15.42 10.07
C ALA A 125 4.17 -14.77 11.40
N ASP A 126 5.44 -14.85 11.77
CA ASP A 126 5.90 -14.35 13.07
C ASP A 126 6.09 -12.82 13.10
N GLU A 127 5.51 -12.09 12.14
CA GLU A 127 5.64 -10.65 12.05
C GLU A 127 4.49 -9.98 12.80
N SER A 128 4.81 -9.26 13.88
CA SER A 128 3.77 -8.65 14.70
C SER A 128 2.95 -7.60 13.94
N ASP A 129 3.57 -6.86 13.02
CA ASP A 129 2.86 -5.84 12.27
C ASP A 129 1.96 -6.42 11.19
N LEU A 130 2.34 -7.57 10.61
CA LEU A 130 1.59 -8.20 9.52
C LEU A 130 0.16 -8.52 9.92
N GLN A 131 -0.08 -8.86 11.17
CA GLN A 131 -1.43 -9.20 11.65
C GLN A 131 -2.43 -8.08 11.39
N TYR A 132 -1.99 -6.83 11.36
CA TYR A 132 -2.88 -5.69 11.14
C TYR A 132 -3.21 -5.46 9.66
N LEU A 133 -2.41 -6.03 8.76
CA LEU A 133 -2.69 -5.98 7.33
C LEU A 133 -3.78 -7.00 6.95
N LEU A 134 -3.81 -8.11 7.62
CA LEU A 134 -4.75 -9.19 7.36
C LEU A 134 -6.04 -8.99 8.12
#